data_09fa48dd70da6b501827b3e14c0ea498
#
_entry.id   09fa48dd70da6b501827b3e14c0ea498
#
_cell.length_a   1.000
_cell.length_b   1.000
_cell.length_c   1.000
_cell.angle_alpha   90.00
_cell.angle_beta   90.00
_cell.angle_gamma   90.00
#
_symmetry.space_group_name_H-M   'P 1'
#
loop_
_entity.id
_entity.type
_entity.pdbx_description
1 polymer ?
#
loop_
_entity_poly.entity_id
_entity_poly.type
_entity_poly.pdbx_seq_one_letter_code
_entity_poly.pdbx_strand_id
1 'polypeptide(L)'
;MIADTGDDPPSLFQHNINTNLQVCAGNMTGLPEVMDTYFRFYETKFDDFRLNAKRFFGCRGVLGNVHCDYNSGLFYQFSIVYPHYCWTAMLGWIYNEFWGHYLVTGDKKFLRERVVPGLKEIAQFYLDFLSDTDEEGKVIFYPSYSPEDPSMNDYHVPFPKDVYAMNVNSLMDVMACREVLDNLMEACEILDLDEPDYPKWKELRGKLPTYLLDEEGAVKEWSFKYSGENYDHRHVSHHYDVWPGRAITPEKTPELVQPFILSNRKRGHQDDSAHGVIHRYFTAVRLGDLPDAMHNFRTLMEHGYVTRTLNTVHYPYRVFCGDLLGAMPAMLLELLVYSDEGLIKLLPAVPDDLSKGSVKGVWLYTFAKIESMEWDMKAGKADAEISSLEDQEIHYLFPVGYRKVFVDGKLYAENGKEFNLEMKKGTTAVISFEF
;
A
#
# COMPACT_ATOMS: atom_id res chain seq x y z
N MET A 1 5.65 -2.66 17.45
CA MET A 1 6.60 -3.33 18.37
C MET A 1 5.92 -4.58 18.88
N ILE A 2 6.42 -5.75 18.53
CA ILE A 2 5.93 -7.03 19.07
C ILE A 2 6.59 -7.20 20.43
N ALA A 3 5.81 -7.31 21.49
CA ALA A 3 6.36 -7.56 22.81
C ALA A 3 6.79 -9.03 22.91
N ASP A 4 8.03 -9.23 23.24
CA ASP A 4 8.66 -10.52 23.41
C ASP A 4 7.94 -11.34 24.50
N THR A 5 7.59 -12.59 24.21
CA THR A 5 7.06 -13.56 25.16
C THR A 5 8.13 -14.53 25.69
N GLY A 6 9.41 -14.25 25.44
CA GLY A 6 10.56 -14.99 25.95
C GLY A 6 11.17 -16.02 25.01
N ASP A 7 10.48 -16.40 23.93
CA ASP A 7 10.96 -17.39 22.97
C ASP A 7 11.26 -16.78 21.57
N ASP A 8 10.87 -15.52 21.34
CA ASP A 8 11.11 -14.81 20.08
C ASP A 8 12.34 -13.87 20.19
N PRO A 9 13.05 -13.60 19.10
CA PRO A 9 14.14 -12.66 19.10
C PRO A 9 13.69 -11.26 19.55
N PRO A 10 14.59 -10.44 20.12
CA PRO A 10 14.26 -9.13 20.66
C PRO A 10 13.48 -8.28 19.64
N SER A 11 12.53 -7.52 20.14
CA SER A 11 11.61 -6.70 19.35
C SER A 11 12.33 -5.83 18.33
N LEU A 12 12.17 -6.19 17.06
CA LEU A 12 12.75 -5.52 15.92
C LEU A 12 11.68 -4.71 15.19
N PHE A 13 12.10 -3.67 14.48
CA PHE A 13 11.21 -3.02 13.52
C PHE A 13 11.06 -3.93 12.30
N GLN A 14 9.85 -4.38 12.02
CA GLN A 14 9.52 -5.21 10.87
C GLN A 14 8.88 -4.35 9.78
N HIS A 15 9.48 -4.40 8.58
CA HIS A 15 9.12 -3.52 7.47
C HIS A 15 8.25 -4.19 6.40
N ASN A 16 8.15 -5.52 6.43
CA ASN A 16 7.43 -6.27 5.40
C ASN A 16 5.89 -6.16 5.47
N ILE A 17 5.36 -5.36 6.35
CA ILE A 17 3.99 -4.85 6.46
C ILE A 17 3.74 -4.15 7.82
N ASN A 18 4.31 -4.68 8.91
CA ASN A 18 3.96 -4.29 10.27
C ASN A 18 4.11 -2.79 10.51
N THR A 19 5.27 -2.22 10.17
CA THR A 19 5.51 -0.78 10.40
C THR A 19 4.55 0.08 9.59
N ASN A 20 4.26 -0.30 8.34
CA ASN A 20 3.32 0.45 7.50
C ASN A 20 1.89 0.40 8.05
N LEU A 21 1.43 -0.77 8.56
CA LEU A 21 0.13 -0.87 9.22
C LEU A 21 0.03 0.02 10.46
N GLN A 22 1.13 0.18 11.19
CA GLN A 22 1.15 1.04 12.38
C GLN A 22 1.01 2.53 12.06
N VAL A 23 1.33 2.96 10.84
CA VAL A 23 1.33 4.37 10.44
C VAL A 23 0.35 4.70 9.30
N CYS A 24 -0.25 3.72 8.64
CA CYS A 24 -1.04 3.91 7.42
C CYS A 24 -2.23 4.89 7.57
N ALA A 25 -2.72 5.12 8.79
CA ALA A 25 -3.72 6.14 9.05
C ALA A 25 -3.13 7.56 9.20
N GLY A 26 -1.81 7.69 9.38
CA GLY A 26 -1.17 8.95 9.77
C GLY A 26 -1.42 10.11 8.80
N ASN A 27 -1.28 9.85 7.51
CA ASN A 27 -1.53 10.85 6.47
C ASN A 27 -3.01 11.24 6.36
N MET A 28 -3.94 10.31 6.58
CA MET A 28 -5.39 10.54 6.40
C MET A 28 -6.08 11.18 7.62
N THR A 29 -5.52 11.05 8.81
CA THR A 29 -6.21 11.41 10.07
C THR A 29 -6.05 12.87 10.51
N GLY A 30 -5.52 13.74 9.63
CA GLY A 30 -5.36 15.16 9.92
C GLY A 30 -4.21 15.48 10.89
N LEU A 31 -3.28 14.56 11.05
CA LEU A 31 -2.07 14.72 11.86
C LEU A 31 -0.81 14.41 11.02
N PRO A 32 -0.65 15.05 9.85
CA PRO A 32 0.47 14.75 8.96
C PRO A 32 1.84 15.01 9.60
N GLU A 33 1.92 15.91 10.60
CA GLU A 33 3.13 16.16 11.37
C GLU A 33 3.61 14.96 12.21
N VAL A 34 2.72 14.03 12.55
CA VAL A 34 3.08 12.78 13.24
C VAL A 34 3.95 11.91 12.32
N MET A 35 3.72 12.00 11.03
CA MET A 35 4.50 11.27 10.03
C MET A 35 5.97 11.73 9.95
N ASP A 36 6.29 12.95 10.40
CA ASP A 36 7.68 13.43 10.39
C ASP A 36 8.63 12.54 11.23
N THR A 37 8.13 11.97 12.32
CA THR A 37 8.91 11.01 13.13
C THR A 37 9.23 9.73 12.34
N TYR A 38 8.26 9.22 11.59
CA TYR A 38 8.45 8.07 10.70
C TYR A 38 9.48 8.38 9.60
N PHE A 39 9.35 9.51 8.93
CA PHE A 39 10.26 9.91 7.87
C PHE A 39 11.69 10.08 8.37
N ARG A 40 11.90 10.79 9.46
CA ARG A 40 13.23 10.99 10.07
C ARG A 40 13.86 9.68 10.50
N PHE A 41 13.09 8.75 11.03
CA PHE A 41 13.61 7.43 11.42
C PHE A 41 14.32 6.74 10.26
N TYR A 42 13.72 6.71 9.06
CA TYR A 42 14.33 6.09 7.90
C TYR A 42 15.47 6.91 7.31
N GLU A 43 15.30 8.21 7.22
CA GLU A 43 16.35 9.12 6.71
C GLU A 43 17.67 8.99 7.50
N THR A 44 17.61 8.78 8.81
CA THR A 44 18.82 8.56 9.64
C THR A 44 19.57 7.27 9.32
N LYS A 45 18.99 6.35 8.57
CA LYS A 45 19.57 5.04 8.24
C LYS A 45 20.11 4.92 6.82
N PHE A 46 20.05 5.99 6.04
CA PHE A 46 20.44 5.95 4.64
C PHE A 46 21.92 5.55 4.43
N ASP A 47 22.84 5.96 5.32
CA ASP A 47 24.23 5.55 5.23
C ASP A 47 24.40 4.03 5.41
N ASP A 48 23.65 3.43 6.31
CA ASP A 48 23.62 1.98 6.50
C ASP A 48 22.99 1.28 5.27
N PHE A 49 21.93 1.84 4.72
CA PHE A 49 21.28 1.28 3.52
C PHE A 49 22.19 1.35 2.28
N ARG A 50 23.00 2.42 2.12
CA ARG A 50 24.04 2.50 1.08
C ARG A 50 25.11 1.42 1.28
N LEU A 51 25.49 1.18 2.53
CA LEU A 51 26.47 0.15 2.86
C LEU A 51 25.93 -1.25 2.59
N ASN A 52 24.64 -1.51 2.85
CA ASN A 52 23.98 -2.77 2.50
C ASN A 52 24.01 -3.00 0.98
N ALA A 53 23.54 -2.05 0.18
CA ALA A 53 23.53 -2.15 -1.29
C ALA A 53 24.94 -2.48 -1.83
N LYS A 54 25.95 -1.77 -1.35
CA LYS A 54 27.34 -1.96 -1.77
C LYS A 54 27.92 -3.31 -1.36
N ARG A 55 27.68 -3.75 -0.11
CA ARG A 55 28.30 -4.97 0.44
C ARG A 55 27.67 -6.25 -0.07
N PHE A 56 26.36 -6.26 -0.26
CA PHE A 56 25.63 -7.47 -0.65
C PHE A 56 25.53 -7.64 -2.16
N PHE A 57 25.36 -6.54 -2.89
CA PHE A 57 25.09 -6.60 -4.33
C PHE A 57 26.12 -5.82 -5.17
N GLY A 58 27.08 -5.12 -4.56
CA GLY A 58 28.02 -4.27 -5.29
C GLY A 58 27.38 -3.03 -5.91
N CYS A 59 26.11 -2.75 -5.59
CA CYS A 59 25.30 -1.69 -6.19
C CYS A 59 25.51 -0.34 -5.49
N ARG A 60 25.32 0.73 -6.23
CA ARG A 60 25.11 2.07 -5.67
C ARG A 60 23.69 2.16 -5.12
N GLY A 61 23.34 3.34 -4.60
CA GLY A 61 22.00 3.58 -4.02
C GLY A 61 21.80 2.90 -2.67
N VAL A 62 20.57 2.56 -2.33
CA VAL A 62 20.18 2.12 -1.00
C VAL A 62 19.41 0.80 -1.03
N LEU A 63 19.65 -0.06 -0.03
CA LEU A 63 18.95 -1.33 0.17
C LEU A 63 18.62 -1.53 1.64
N GLY A 64 17.32 -1.61 1.96
CA GLY A 64 16.80 -1.97 3.28
C GLY A 64 16.57 -3.46 3.44
N ASN A 65 16.09 -3.88 4.60
CA ASN A 65 15.81 -5.26 4.98
C ASN A 65 14.43 -5.37 5.64
N VAL A 66 13.90 -6.60 5.73
CA VAL A 66 12.66 -6.89 6.48
C VAL A 66 12.75 -6.40 7.93
N HIS A 67 13.91 -6.49 8.54
CA HIS A 67 14.15 -6.02 9.90
C HIS A 67 15.23 -4.94 9.96
N CYS A 68 15.06 -3.96 10.85
CA CYS A 68 16.16 -3.10 11.25
C CYS A 68 16.16 -2.91 12.76
N ASP A 69 17.35 -2.56 13.28
CA ASP A 69 17.53 -2.13 14.66
C ASP A 69 17.12 -0.66 14.82
N TYR A 70 16.81 -0.26 16.06
CA TYR A 70 16.50 1.13 16.38
C TYR A 70 17.64 2.09 15.97
N ASN A 71 18.88 1.67 16.19
CA ASN A 71 20.07 2.50 15.95
C ASN A 71 20.68 2.28 14.56
N SER A 72 20.41 1.15 13.88
CA SER A 72 21.06 0.77 12.64
C SER A 72 20.09 0.20 11.60
N GLY A 73 20.36 0.52 10.34
CA GLY A 73 19.74 -0.08 9.16
C GLY A 73 20.54 -1.23 8.56
N LEU A 74 21.66 -1.60 9.16
CA LEU A 74 22.50 -2.69 8.64
C LEU A 74 21.81 -4.04 8.72
N PHE A 75 22.10 -4.92 7.77
CA PHE A 75 21.69 -6.32 7.84
C PHE A 75 22.41 -7.03 8.98
N TYR A 76 21.65 -7.71 9.82
CA TYR A 76 22.20 -8.45 10.97
C TYR A 76 21.61 -9.84 11.12
N GLN A 77 20.54 -10.17 10.40
CA GLN A 77 19.92 -11.48 10.44
C GLN A 77 20.04 -12.14 9.07
N PHE A 78 20.74 -13.27 9.02
CA PHE A 78 20.99 -14.02 7.81
C PHE A 78 20.43 -15.44 7.98
N SER A 79 19.42 -15.77 7.20
CA SER A 79 18.80 -17.07 7.17
C SER A 79 18.59 -17.51 5.73
N ILE A 80 18.80 -18.81 5.46
CA ILE A 80 18.46 -19.39 4.17
C ILE A 80 16.97 -19.73 4.09
N VAL A 81 16.32 -19.92 5.24
CA VAL A 81 14.86 -20.15 5.32
C VAL A 81 14.11 -18.83 5.16
N TYR A 82 14.64 -17.74 5.74
CA TYR A 82 14.09 -16.39 5.63
C TYR A 82 15.17 -15.47 5.05
N PRO A 83 15.35 -15.47 3.72
CA PRO A 83 16.40 -14.66 3.07
C PRO A 83 15.99 -13.20 2.96
N HIS A 84 15.75 -12.54 4.07
CA HIS A 84 15.23 -11.17 4.19
C HIS A 84 16.10 -10.15 3.44
N TYR A 85 17.40 -10.42 3.30
CA TYR A 85 18.36 -9.60 2.55
C TYR A 85 18.14 -9.63 1.01
N CYS A 86 17.32 -10.55 0.52
CA CYS A 86 16.94 -10.63 -0.89
C CYS A 86 15.65 -9.85 -1.22
N TRP A 87 14.99 -9.28 -0.23
CA TRP A 87 13.81 -8.46 -0.43
C TRP A 87 14.21 -7.03 -0.82
N THR A 88 14.00 -6.67 -2.08
CA THR A 88 14.43 -5.38 -2.62
C THR A 88 13.35 -4.28 -2.52
N ALA A 89 12.11 -4.63 -2.18
CA ALA A 89 10.98 -3.72 -2.13
C ALA A 89 10.93 -2.82 -0.89
N MET A 90 11.73 -3.08 0.15
CA MET A 90 11.57 -2.44 1.46
C MET A 90 11.48 -0.90 1.38
N LEU A 91 12.41 -0.27 0.70
CA LEU A 91 12.44 1.19 0.64
C LEU A 91 11.35 1.76 -0.27
N GLY A 92 10.96 1.07 -1.33
CA GLY A 92 9.78 1.43 -2.12
C GLY A 92 8.52 1.42 -1.25
N TRP A 93 8.35 0.35 -0.45
CA TRP A 93 7.27 0.21 0.52
C TRP A 93 7.21 1.37 1.53
N ILE A 94 8.37 1.78 2.05
CA ILE A 94 8.47 2.91 2.99
C ILE A 94 8.16 4.24 2.29
N TYR A 95 8.66 4.44 1.07
CA TYR A 95 8.49 5.69 0.31
C TYR A 95 7.08 5.89 -0.25
N ASN A 96 6.23 4.87 -0.27
CA ASN A 96 4.80 5.03 -0.50
C ASN A 96 4.18 6.03 0.49
N GLU A 97 4.55 5.97 1.78
CA GLU A 97 4.06 6.92 2.79
C GLU A 97 4.63 8.34 2.61
N PHE A 98 5.88 8.47 2.12
CA PHE A 98 6.45 9.77 1.77
C PHE A 98 5.69 10.41 0.60
N TRP A 99 5.41 9.62 -0.45
CA TRP A 99 4.60 10.07 -1.57
C TRP A 99 3.18 10.43 -1.14
N GLY A 100 2.55 9.57 -0.35
CA GLY A 100 1.22 9.82 0.23
C GLY A 100 1.16 11.12 1.04
N HIS A 101 2.22 11.44 1.80
CA HIS A 101 2.29 12.71 2.53
C HIS A 101 2.28 13.93 1.60
N TYR A 102 3.00 13.85 0.48
CA TYR A 102 2.92 14.89 -0.54
C TYR A 102 1.50 15.02 -1.11
N LEU A 103 0.85 13.91 -1.45
CA LEU A 103 -0.51 13.92 -2.01
C LEU A 103 -1.57 14.50 -1.07
N VAL A 104 -1.42 14.36 0.24
CA VAL A 104 -2.35 14.94 1.22
C VAL A 104 -2.04 16.39 1.56
N THR A 105 -0.76 16.81 1.50
CA THR A 105 -0.34 18.16 1.94
C THR A 105 -0.13 19.15 0.79
N GLY A 106 0.20 18.67 -0.43
CA GLY A 106 0.65 19.50 -1.53
C GLY A 106 1.99 20.18 -1.30
N ASP A 107 2.77 19.73 -0.29
CA ASP A 107 4.04 20.37 0.06
C ASP A 107 5.16 20.06 -0.94
N LYS A 108 5.31 20.91 -1.96
CA LYS A 108 6.38 20.81 -2.97
C LYS A 108 7.78 20.96 -2.38
N LYS A 109 7.93 21.58 -1.20
CA LYS A 109 9.23 21.65 -0.52
C LYS A 109 9.59 20.27 0.05
N PHE A 110 8.64 19.63 0.73
CA PHE A 110 8.80 18.24 1.20
C PHE A 110 9.11 17.29 0.04
N LEU A 111 8.36 17.41 -1.08
CA LEU A 111 8.60 16.64 -2.28
C LEU A 111 10.04 16.79 -2.78
N ARG A 112 10.52 18.03 -2.93
CA ARG A 112 11.86 18.36 -3.44
C ARG A 112 12.99 17.93 -2.50
N GLU A 113 12.82 18.16 -1.20
CA GLU A 113 13.92 18.04 -0.22
C GLU A 113 13.99 16.64 0.40
N ARG A 114 12.89 15.87 0.43
CA ARG A 114 12.84 14.59 1.14
C ARG A 114 12.41 13.43 0.26
N VAL A 115 11.39 13.60 -0.59
CA VAL A 115 10.90 12.50 -1.43
C VAL A 115 11.86 12.21 -2.59
N VAL A 116 12.15 13.22 -3.42
CA VAL A 116 13.00 13.07 -4.62
C VAL A 116 14.39 12.52 -4.28
N PRO A 117 15.13 13.04 -3.27
CA PRO A 117 16.46 12.50 -2.97
C PRO A 117 16.45 11.01 -2.63
N GLY A 118 15.49 10.56 -1.84
CA GLY A 118 15.39 9.16 -1.48
C GLY A 118 14.96 8.27 -2.64
N LEU A 119 13.95 8.66 -3.42
CA LEU A 119 13.52 7.93 -4.62
C LEU A 119 14.66 7.80 -5.63
N LYS A 120 15.51 8.82 -5.79
CA LYS A 120 16.70 8.75 -6.67
C LYS A 120 17.70 7.69 -6.20
N GLU A 121 17.96 7.57 -4.90
CA GLU A 121 18.87 6.55 -4.38
C GLU A 121 18.28 5.14 -4.49
N ILE A 122 16.96 5.00 -4.28
CA ILE A 122 16.28 3.71 -4.49
C ILE A 122 16.31 3.33 -5.97
N ALA A 123 15.99 4.26 -6.88
CA ALA A 123 16.06 4.04 -8.32
C ALA A 123 17.49 3.71 -8.79
N GLN A 124 18.52 4.34 -8.18
CA GLN A 124 19.91 4.03 -8.48
C GLN A 124 20.28 2.59 -8.11
N PHE A 125 19.77 2.08 -6.98
CA PHE A 125 19.94 0.67 -6.64
C PHE A 125 19.34 -0.24 -7.71
N TYR A 126 18.11 0.02 -8.14
CA TYR A 126 17.46 -0.79 -9.17
C TYR A 126 18.17 -0.71 -10.52
N LEU A 127 18.69 0.45 -10.92
CA LEU A 127 19.49 0.59 -12.16
C LEU A 127 20.75 -0.27 -12.16
N ASP A 128 21.40 -0.45 -11.00
CA ASP A 128 22.60 -1.27 -10.89
C ASP A 128 22.25 -2.76 -10.69
N PHE A 129 21.19 -3.07 -9.92
CA PHE A 129 20.79 -4.42 -9.58
C PHE A 129 20.14 -5.18 -10.74
N LEU A 130 19.30 -4.49 -11.53
CA LEU A 130 18.53 -5.08 -12.63
C LEU A 130 19.32 -5.05 -13.94
N SER A 131 20.48 -5.68 -13.96
CA SER A 131 21.38 -5.71 -15.13
C SER A 131 21.06 -6.80 -16.14
N ASP A 132 20.37 -7.86 -15.71
CA ASP A 132 20.04 -9.00 -16.55
C ASP A 132 18.61 -8.94 -17.07
N THR A 133 18.40 -9.52 -18.26
CA THR A 133 17.08 -9.60 -18.91
C THR A 133 16.77 -11.03 -19.35
N ASP A 134 15.49 -11.36 -19.41
CA ASP A 134 15.00 -12.59 -20.01
C ASP A 134 14.99 -12.53 -21.56
N GLU A 135 14.50 -13.60 -22.18
CA GLU A 135 14.41 -13.72 -23.64
C GLU A 135 13.44 -12.70 -24.28
N GLU A 136 12.53 -12.12 -23.50
CA GLU A 136 11.56 -11.11 -23.91
C GLU A 136 12.10 -9.68 -23.68
N GLY A 137 13.32 -9.55 -23.13
CA GLY A 137 13.95 -8.27 -22.78
C GLY A 137 13.41 -7.65 -21.50
N LYS A 138 12.69 -8.41 -20.66
CA LYS A 138 12.26 -7.99 -19.34
C LYS A 138 13.37 -8.19 -18.33
N VAL A 139 13.55 -7.24 -17.41
CA VAL A 139 14.55 -7.37 -16.35
C VAL A 139 14.21 -8.49 -15.38
N ILE A 140 15.24 -9.07 -14.77
CA ILE A 140 15.13 -10.19 -13.86
C ILE A 140 15.52 -9.73 -12.46
N PHE A 141 14.58 -9.81 -11.51
CA PHE A 141 14.84 -9.66 -10.09
C PHE A 141 15.39 -10.98 -9.55
N TYR A 142 16.71 -11.07 -9.38
CA TYR A 142 17.37 -12.25 -8.83
C TYR A 142 18.64 -11.85 -8.05
N PRO A 143 18.74 -12.25 -6.77
CA PRO A 143 17.71 -12.94 -5.96
C PRO A 143 16.51 -12.03 -5.67
N SER A 144 15.35 -12.64 -5.46
CA SER A 144 14.10 -11.97 -5.09
C SER A 144 13.39 -12.75 -3.99
N TYR A 145 12.64 -12.08 -3.16
CA TYR A 145 11.95 -12.68 -2.02
C TYR A 145 10.61 -12.00 -1.78
N SER A 146 9.56 -12.79 -1.63
CA SER A 146 8.28 -12.29 -1.15
C SER A 146 8.15 -12.59 0.35
N PRO A 147 8.38 -11.63 1.23
CA PRO A 147 8.39 -11.91 2.67
C PRO A 147 6.97 -12.18 3.18
N GLU A 148 6.72 -13.32 3.85
CA GLU A 148 7.68 -14.39 4.17
C GLU A 148 7.28 -15.70 3.49
N ASP A 149 6.78 -15.62 2.25
CA ASP A 149 6.20 -16.73 1.52
C ASP A 149 7.25 -17.52 0.76
N PRO A 150 7.51 -18.81 1.11
CA PRO A 150 8.32 -19.68 0.28
C PRO A 150 7.51 -20.13 -0.94
N SER A 151 8.01 -19.89 -2.14
CA SER A 151 7.34 -20.44 -3.33
C SER A 151 7.34 -21.96 -3.32
N MET A 152 6.26 -22.56 -3.79
CA MET A 152 6.17 -24.00 -4.05
C MET A 152 6.86 -24.31 -5.39
N ASN A 153 8.18 -24.29 -5.40
CA ASN A 153 8.93 -24.53 -6.63
C ASN A 153 8.88 -26.01 -7.03
N ASP A 154 8.35 -26.29 -8.21
CA ASP A 154 8.47 -27.57 -8.91
C ASP A 154 9.86 -27.80 -9.53
N TYR A 155 10.86 -27.01 -9.14
CA TYR A 155 12.22 -27.35 -9.51
C TYR A 155 12.56 -28.67 -8.84
N HIS A 156 12.78 -29.72 -9.64
CA HIS A 156 13.31 -31.03 -9.20
C HIS A 156 14.74 -30.91 -8.66
N VAL A 157 14.98 -29.95 -7.79
CA VAL A 157 16.26 -29.74 -7.13
C VAL A 157 16.22 -30.52 -5.81
N PRO A 158 17.24 -31.30 -5.48
CA PRO A 158 17.22 -32.21 -4.32
C PRO A 158 17.47 -31.47 -2.98
N PHE A 159 16.78 -30.36 -2.76
CA PHE A 159 16.82 -29.65 -1.50
C PHE A 159 15.52 -29.85 -0.70
N PRO A 160 15.55 -29.79 0.64
CA PRO A 160 14.33 -29.86 1.45
C PRO A 160 13.34 -28.75 1.06
N LYS A 161 12.03 -29.06 1.09
CA LYS A 161 10.97 -28.10 0.73
C LYS A 161 11.02 -26.76 1.48
N ASP A 162 11.64 -26.76 2.65
CA ASP A 162 11.74 -25.62 3.55
C ASP A 162 12.87 -24.60 3.21
N VAL A 163 13.57 -24.78 2.10
CA VAL A 163 14.82 -24.03 1.78
C VAL A 163 14.62 -23.01 0.64
N TYR A 164 13.44 -22.90 0.04
CA TYR A 164 13.23 -22.14 -1.21
C TYR A 164 12.45 -20.83 -1.06
N ALA A 165 12.72 -20.08 -0.01
CA ALA A 165 12.13 -18.76 0.12
C ALA A 165 12.70 -17.72 -0.88
N MET A 166 13.95 -17.92 -1.34
CA MET A 166 14.57 -17.07 -2.38
C MET A 166 14.16 -17.56 -3.78
N ASN A 167 13.68 -16.66 -4.62
CA ASN A 167 13.17 -16.97 -5.95
C ASN A 167 13.51 -15.88 -6.98
N VAL A 168 12.75 -15.82 -8.06
CA VAL A 168 12.88 -14.89 -9.17
C VAL A 168 11.60 -14.08 -9.30
N ASN A 169 11.72 -12.77 -9.50
CA ASN A 169 10.61 -11.87 -9.81
C ASN A 169 9.45 -11.96 -8.80
N SER A 170 9.73 -11.81 -7.50
CA SER A 170 8.65 -11.54 -6.54
C SER A 170 7.81 -10.36 -7.06
N LEU A 171 6.51 -10.56 -7.17
CA LEU A 171 5.63 -9.52 -7.71
C LEU A 171 5.68 -8.25 -6.86
N MET A 172 5.85 -8.37 -5.55
CA MET A 172 6.03 -7.24 -4.65
C MET A 172 7.29 -6.41 -4.98
N ASP A 173 8.43 -7.06 -5.28
CA ASP A 173 9.64 -6.35 -5.70
C ASP A 173 9.43 -5.58 -7.01
N VAL A 174 8.75 -6.21 -7.96
CA VAL A 174 8.41 -5.59 -9.26
C VAL A 174 7.49 -4.38 -9.08
N MET A 175 6.44 -4.51 -8.28
CA MET A 175 5.45 -3.46 -8.03
C MET A 175 6.07 -2.26 -7.32
N ALA A 176 6.85 -2.49 -6.26
CA ALA A 176 7.51 -1.42 -5.52
C ALA A 176 8.55 -0.69 -6.38
N CYS A 177 9.32 -1.42 -7.21
CA CYS A 177 10.23 -0.80 -8.18
C CYS A 177 9.46 0.09 -9.17
N ARG A 178 8.33 -0.39 -9.69
CA ARG A 178 7.47 0.37 -10.60
C ARG A 178 6.99 1.67 -9.96
N GLU A 179 6.43 1.60 -8.76
CA GLU A 179 5.93 2.78 -8.06
C GLU A 179 7.04 3.79 -7.78
N VAL A 180 8.22 3.34 -7.35
CA VAL A 180 9.39 4.21 -7.15
C VAL A 180 9.76 4.97 -8.43
N LEU A 181 9.79 4.28 -9.57
CA LEU A 181 10.13 4.92 -10.86
C LEU A 181 9.03 5.87 -11.32
N ASP A 182 7.76 5.48 -11.20
CA ASP A 182 6.62 6.29 -11.61
C ASP A 182 6.56 7.56 -10.75
N ASN A 183 6.60 7.45 -9.41
CA ASN A 183 6.59 8.60 -8.49
C ASN A 183 7.81 9.52 -8.68
N LEU A 184 9.00 8.95 -8.95
CA LEU A 184 10.19 9.76 -9.19
C LEU A 184 10.09 10.57 -10.48
N MET A 185 9.63 9.96 -11.56
CA MET A 185 9.44 10.66 -12.85
C MET A 185 8.38 11.74 -12.72
N GLU A 186 7.25 11.44 -12.08
CA GLU A 186 6.19 12.40 -11.82
C GLU A 186 6.65 13.56 -10.94
N ALA A 187 7.41 13.28 -9.87
CA ALA A 187 7.99 14.34 -9.04
C ALA A 187 8.91 15.28 -9.83
N CYS A 188 9.68 14.74 -10.78
CA CYS A 188 10.52 15.55 -11.66
C CYS A 188 9.68 16.48 -12.54
N GLU A 189 8.57 15.99 -13.09
CA GLU A 189 7.64 16.79 -13.89
C GLU A 189 6.96 17.88 -13.07
N ILE A 190 6.44 17.55 -11.87
CA ILE A 190 5.80 18.49 -10.94
C ILE A 190 6.74 19.63 -10.51
N LEU A 191 8.02 19.32 -10.35
CA LEU A 191 9.04 20.23 -9.84
C LEU A 191 9.88 20.88 -10.96
N ASP A 192 9.63 20.56 -12.21
CA ASP A 192 10.41 21.01 -13.39
C ASP A 192 11.92 20.73 -13.20
N LEU A 193 12.25 19.46 -12.89
CA LEU A 193 13.63 19.04 -12.68
C LEU A 193 14.20 18.42 -13.95
N ASP A 194 15.34 18.94 -14.39
CA ASP A 194 16.13 18.33 -15.48
C ASP A 194 17.07 17.27 -14.90
N GLU A 195 16.66 16.00 -14.99
CA GLU A 195 17.38 14.87 -14.40
C GLU A 195 18.06 14.03 -15.50
N PRO A 196 19.39 13.93 -15.49
CA PRO A 196 20.15 13.19 -16.52
C PRO A 196 19.78 11.70 -16.60
N ASP A 197 19.32 11.11 -15.51
CA ASP A 197 18.96 9.70 -15.43
C ASP A 197 17.48 9.41 -15.77
N TYR A 198 16.67 10.44 -16.01
CA TYR A 198 15.24 10.28 -16.38
C TYR A 198 15.03 9.30 -17.54
N PRO A 199 15.80 9.35 -18.66
CA PRO A 199 15.66 8.38 -19.74
C PRO A 199 15.94 6.92 -19.31
N LYS A 200 16.88 6.72 -18.38
CA LYS A 200 17.20 5.38 -17.85
C LYS A 200 16.06 4.85 -16.97
N TRP A 201 15.46 5.70 -16.14
CA TRP A 201 14.28 5.31 -15.32
C TRP A 201 13.12 4.90 -16.22
N LYS A 202 12.84 5.67 -17.26
CA LYS A 202 11.79 5.37 -18.25
C LYS A 202 12.06 4.07 -19.00
N GLU A 203 13.31 3.82 -19.40
CA GLU A 203 13.73 2.58 -20.05
C GLU A 203 13.53 1.39 -19.10
N LEU A 204 14.04 1.46 -17.87
CA LEU A 204 13.90 0.41 -16.86
C LEU A 204 12.43 0.12 -16.58
N ARG A 205 11.61 1.17 -16.41
CA ARG A 205 10.17 1.05 -16.20
C ARG A 205 9.47 0.25 -17.30
N GLY A 206 9.85 0.46 -18.54
CA GLY A 206 9.31 -0.28 -19.71
C GLY A 206 9.74 -1.75 -19.78
N LYS A 207 10.81 -2.10 -19.09
CA LYS A 207 11.35 -3.46 -19.04
C LYS A 207 10.91 -4.29 -17.82
N LEU A 208 10.12 -3.72 -16.89
CA LEU A 208 9.63 -4.46 -15.74
C LEU A 208 8.73 -5.63 -16.17
N PRO A 209 8.79 -6.78 -15.45
CA PRO A 209 7.85 -7.87 -15.63
C PRO A 209 6.40 -7.44 -15.41
N THR A 210 5.45 -8.26 -15.86
CA THR A 210 4.01 -8.05 -15.71
C THR A 210 3.40 -9.08 -14.77
N TYR A 211 2.14 -8.87 -14.39
CA TYR A 211 1.38 -9.85 -13.64
C TYR A 211 1.22 -11.16 -14.44
N LEU A 212 1.37 -12.29 -13.76
CA LEU A 212 1.00 -13.59 -14.27
C LEU A 212 -0.24 -14.08 -13.55
N LEU A 213 -1.05 -14.87 -14.24
CA LEU A 213 -2.23 -15.53 -13.67
C LEU A 213 -1.97 -17.03 -13.53
N ASP A 214 -2.56 -17.64 -12.52
CA ASP A 214 -2.58 -19.10 -12.40
C ASP A 214 -3.65 -19.71 -13.33
N GLU A 215 -3.80 -21.02 -13.29
CA GLU A 215 -4.76 -21.78 -14.13
C GLU A 215 -6.23 -21.42 -13.86
N GLU A 216 -6.55 -20.86 -12.70
CA GLU A 216 -7.89 -20.44 -12.30
C GLU A 216 -8.11 -18.93 -12.54
N GLY A 217 -7.09 -18.20 -12.99
CA GLY A 217 -7.16 -16.78 -13.28
C GLY A 217 -6.85 -15.87 -12.08
N ALA A 218 -6.32 -16.40 -10.98
CA ALA A 218 -5.84 -15.60 -9.86
C ALA A 218 -4.44 -15.04 -10.15
N VAL A 219 -4.17 -13.83 -9.67
CA VAL A 219 -2.83 -13.23 -9.76
C VAL A 219 -1.84 -14.06 -8.95
N LYS A 220 -0.71 -14.38 -9.57
CA LYS A 220 0.39 -15.09 -8.95
C LYS A 220 1.25 -14.18 -8.08
N GLU A 221 1.84 -14.76 -7.04
CA GLU A 221 2.82 -14.06 -6.19
C GLU A 221 4.16 -13.82 -6.90
N TRP A 222 4.44 -14.58 -7.96
CA TRP A 222 5.70 -14.56 -8.69
C TRP A 222 5.48 -14.24 -10.17
N SER A 223 6.07 -13.17 -10.66
CA SER A 223 6.15 -12.86 -12.09
C SER A 223 7.17 -13.75 -12.80
N PHE A 224 7.13 -15.05 -12.49
CA PHE A 224 8.01 -16.06 -13.06
C PHE A 224 7.23 -17.34 -13.33
N LYS A 225 7.21 -17.75 -14.60
CA LYS A 225 6.34 -18.85 -15.05
C LYS A 225 6.61 -20.20 -14.39
N TYR A 226 7.83 -20.40 -13.89
CA TYR A 226 8.25 -21.67 -13.27
C TYR A 226 8.09 -21.68 -11.75
N SER A 227 7.63 -20.61 -11.13
CA SER A 227 7.34 -20.59 -9.69
C SER A 227 5.93 -21.08 -9.44
N GLY A 228 5.81 -22.02 -8.51
CA GLY A 228 4.53 -22.49 -7.97
C GLY A 228 4.02 -21.54 -6.89
N GLU A 229 2.70 -21.49 -6.74
CA GLU A 229 2.03 -20.65 -5.73
C GLU A 229 1.87 -21.39 -4.41
N ASN A 230 2.07 -20.70 -3.29
CA ASN A 230 1.73 -21.17 -1.95
C ASN A 230 0.57 -20.34 -1.40
N TYR A 231 -0.65 -20.78 -1.64
CA TYR A 231 -1.83 -20.09 -1.14
C TYR A 231 -2.09 -20.28 0.36
N ASP A 232 -1.44 -21.27 0.99
CA ASP A 232 -1.58 -21.49 2.43
C ASP A 232 -0.53 -20.72 3.22
N HIS A 233 -0.57 -19.38 3.08
CA HIS A 233 0.31 -18.46 3.77
C HIS A 233 -0.44 -17.21 4.24
N ARG A 234 0.00 -16.62 5.36
CA ARG A 234 -0.65 -15.46 5.97
C ARG A 234 -0.43 -14.13 5.24
N HIS A 235 0.66 -14.00 4.48
CA HIS A 235 0.96 -12.78 3.73
C HIS A 235 0.30 -12.76 2.36
N VAL A 236 -0.03 -11.56 1.88
CA VAL A 236 -0.50 -11.27 0.52
C VAL A 236 0.37 -10.16 -0.11
N SER A 237 1.68 -10.32 -0.01
CA SER A 237 2.66 -9.30 -0.43
C SER A 237 2.52 -8.89 -1.89
N HIS A 238 2.07 -9.81 -2.75
CA HIS A 238 1.78 -9.57 -4.16
C HIS A 238 0.52 -8.70 -4.42
N HIS A 239 -0.18 -8.26 -3.37
CA HIS A 239 -1.26 -7.29 -3.47
C HIS A 239 -0.80 -5.85 -3.22
N TYR A 240 0.51 -5.60 -3.21
CA TYR A 240 1.08 -4.28 -2.99
C TYR A 240 0.44 -3.18 -3.84
N ASP A 241 0.22 -3.42 -5.13
CA ASP A 241 -0.37 -2.43 -6.05
C ASP A 241 -1.86 -2.14 -5.78
N VAL A 242 -2.55 -2.99 -5.01
CA VAL A 242 -3.89 -2.71 -4.50
C VAL A 242 -3.80 -1.89 -3.22
N TRP A 243 -2.97 -2.37 -2.26
CA TRP A 243 -2.69 -1.70 -1.00
C TRP A 243 -1.24 -2.02 -0.54
N PRO A 244 -0.45 -1.03 -0.14
CA PRO A 244 -0.73 0.41 0.01
C PRO A 244 -0.71 1.16 -1.32
N GLY A 245 -0.15 0.59 -2.41
CA GLY A 245 -0.18 1.15 -3.74
C GLY A 245 -1.60 1.49 -4.22
N ARG A 246 -1.70 2.15 -5.35
CA ARG A 246 -2.95 2.60 -5.97
C ARG A 246 -2.98 2.34 -7.46
N ALA A 247 -2.15 1.41 -7.95
CA ALA A 247 -2.09 1.09 -9.37
C ALA A 247 -3.23 0.18 -9.81
N ILE A 248 -3.74 -0.69 -8.92
CA ILE A 248 -4.84 -1.61 -9.19
C ILE A 248 -6.10 -1.12 -8.49
N THR A 249 -7.03 -0.62 -9.28
CA THR A 249 -8.35 -0.17 -8.82
C THR A 249 -9.41 -0.52 -9.87
N PRO A 250 -10.70 -0.59 -9.49
CA PRO A 250 -11.77 -0.78 -10.45
C PRO A 250 -11.83 0.26 -11.58
N GLU A 251 -11.31 1.46 -11.34
CA GLU A 251 -11.31 2.55 -12.31
C GLU A 251 -10.11 2.54 -13.26
N LYS A 252 -8.92 2.19 -12.75
CA LYS A 252 -7.68 2.20 -13.53
C LYS A 252 -7.44 0.90 -14.31
N THR A 253 -7.78 -0.25 -13.68
CA THR A 253 -7.42 -1.60 -14.17
C THR A 253 -8.56 -2.60 -13.95
N PRO A 254 -9.78 -2.34 -14.51
CA PRO A 254 -10.97 -3.17 -14.26
C PRO A 254 -10.74 -4.66 -14.62
N GLU A 255 -9.88 -4.96 -15.58
CA GLU A 255 -9.54 -6.31 -16.01
C GLU A 255 -8.75 -7.11 -14.95
N LEU A 256 -8.04 -6.43 -14.05
CA LEU A 256 -7.26 -7.05 -12.98
C LEU A 256 -8.04 -7.21 -11.67
N VAL A 257 -9.18 -6.56 -11.52
CA VAL A 257 -9.97 -6.60 -10.28
C VAL A 257 -10.34 -8.03 -9.88
N GLN A 258 -10.92 -8.81 -10.80
CA GLN A 258 -11.31 -10.19 -10.50
C GLN A 258 -10.12 -11.11 -10.25
N PRO A 259 -9.01 -11.06 -11.00
CA PRO A 259 -7.78 -11.78 -10.68
C PRO A 259 -7.26 -11.53 -9.26
N PHE A 260 -7.25 -10.28 -8.80
CA PHE A 260 -6.81 -9.96 -7.44
C PHE A 260 -7.82 -10.38 -6.36
N ILE A 261 -9.12 -10.23 -6.58
CA ILE A 261 -10.17 -10.74 -5.68
C ILE A 261 -10.02 -12.26 -5.54
N LEU A 262 -9.85 -12.98 -6.65
CA LEU A 262 -9.69 -14.44 -6.62
C LEU A 262 -8.44 -14.85 -5.85
N SER A 263 -7.31 -14.16 -6.09
CA SER A 263 -6.06 -14.40 -5.34
C SER A 263 -6.23 -14.15 -3.85
N ASN A 264 -6.94 -13.08 -3.45
CA ASN A 264 -7.22 -12.77 -2.05
C ASN A 264 -8.04 -13.89 -1.38
N ARG A 265 -9.09 -14.35 -2.05
CA ARG A 265 -9.99 -15.41 -1.54
C ARG A 265 -9.35 -16.80 -1.51
N LYS A 266 -8.37 -17.07 -2.39
CA LYS A 266 -7.60 -18.34 -2.39
C LYS A 266 -6.62 -18.43 -1.23
N ARG A 267 -6.28 -17.31 -0.59
CA ARG A 267 -5.30 -17.29 0.50
C ARG A 267 -5.83 -18.12 1.67
N GLY A 268 -5.07 -19.14 2.05
CA GLY A 268 -5.37 -20.03 3.16
C GLY A 268 -5.25 -19.37 4.53
N HIS A 269 -5.62 -20.13 5.54
CA HIS A 269 -5.66 -19.68 6.93
C HIS A 269 -4.49 -20.20 7.76
N GLN A 270 -3.40 -20.62 7.11
CA GLN A 270 -2.20 -20.98 7.80
C GLN A 270 -1.75 -19.78 8.65
N ASP A 271 -1.89 -19.93 9.96
CA ASP A 271 -1.39 -18.95 10.90
C ASP A 271 -2.01 -17.54 10.68
N ASP A 272 -3.32 -17.42 10.86
CA ASP A 272 -4.06 -16.14 10.75
C ASP A 272 -3.50 -15.08 11.71
N SER A 273 -2.49 -14.37 11.25
CA SER A 273 -1.91 -13.23 11.96
C SER A 273 -2.69 -11.96 11.67
N ALA A 274 -2.76 -11.04 12.63
CA ALA A 274 -3.49 -9.78 12.48
C ALA A 274 -3.10 -9.04 11.19
N HIS A 275 -1.80 -8.92 10.90
CA HIS A 275 -1.32 -8.20 9.73
C HIS A 275 -1.79 -8.82 8.40
N GLY A 276 -1.84 -10.16 8.30
CA GLY A 276 -2.34 -10.83 7.11
C GLY A 276 -3.84 -10.59 6.89
N VAL A 277 -4.64 -10.69 7.97
CA VAL A 277 -6.09 -10.40 7.92
C VAL A 277 -6.36 -8.94 7.57
N ILE A 278 -5.57 -7.98 8.10
CA ILE A 278 -5.69 -6.57 7.78
C ILE A 278 -5.36 -6.31 6.31
N HIS A 279 -4.29 -6.91 5.78
CA HIS A 279 -3.91 -6.72 4.37
C HIS A 279 -4.97 -7.28 3.42
N ARG A 280 -5.52 -8.48 3.71
CA ARG A 280 -6.67 -9.04 2.98
C ARG A 280 -7.90 -8.13 3.04
N TYR A 281 -8.15 -7.51 4.20
CA TYR A 281 -9.21 -6.52 4.35
C TYR A 281 -9.04 -5.33 3.40
N PHE A 282 -7.85 -4.69 3.41
CA PHE A 282 -7.59 -3.54 2.54
C PHE A 282 -7.70 -3.90 1.06
N THR A 283 -7.19 -5.06 0.66
CA THR A 283 -7.37 -5.55 -0.70
C THR A 283 -8.86 -5.68 -1.06
N ALA A 284 -9.63 -6.32 -0.20
CA ALA A 284 -11.06 -6.55 -0.45
C ALA A 284 -11.86 -5.25 -0.52
N VAL A 285 -11.66 -4.31 0.40
CA VAL A 285 -12.42 -3.05 0.42
C VAL A 285 -12.12 -2.18 -0.79
N ARG A 286 -10.86 -2.08 -1.20
CA ARG A 286 -10.46 -1.28 -2.37
C ARG A 286 -10.93 -1.85 -3.70
N LEU A 287 -11.04 -3.18 -3.80
CA LEU A 287 -11.55 -3.86 -4.99
C LEU A 287 -13.07 -4.01 -5.00
N GLY A 288 -13.77 -3.53 -3.97
CA GLY A 288 -15.22 -3.57 -3.88
C GLY A 288 -15.81 -4.91 -3.44
N ASP A 289 -14.99 -5.82 -2.89
CA ASP A 289 -15.43 -7.09 -2.31
C ASP A 289 -15.85 -6.90 -0.84
N LEU A 290 -16.96 -6.19 -0.64
CA LEU A 290 -17.46 -5.87 0.70
C LEU A 290 -17.75 -7.12 1.57
N PRO A 291 -18.30 -8.23 1.06
CA PRO A 291 -18.48 -9.43 1.87
C PRO A 291 -17.18 -9.96 2.47
N ASP A 292 -16.09 -10.04 1.67
CA ASP A 292 -14.79 -10.50 2.15
C ASP A 292 -14.13 -9.46 3.08
N ALA A 293 -14.23 -8.17 2.77
CA ALA A 293 -13.78 -7.10 3.66
C ALA A 293 -14.43 -7.19 5.05
N MET A 294 -15.76 -7.35 5.10
CA MET A 294 -16.49 -7.46 6.36
C MET A 294 -16.23 -8.78 7.10
N HIS A 295 -15.95 -9.87 6.38
CA HIS A 295 -15.50 -11.12 6.98
C HIS A 295 -14.16 -10.92 7.72
N ASN A 296 -13.17 -10.32 7.05
CA ASN A 296 -11.87 -10.04 7.63
C ASN A 296 -11.96 -9.04 8.83
N PHE A 297 -12.79 -7.99 8.69
CA PHE A 297 -13.01 -7.03 9.76
C PHE A 297 -13.59 -7.70 11.01
N ARG A 298 -14.65 -8.51 10.86
CA ARG A 298 -15.27 -9.23 11.97
C ARG A 298 -14.33 -10.25 12.60
N THR A 299 -13.52 -10.94 11.80
CA THR A 299 -12.47 -11.84 12.31
C THR A 299 -11.57 -11.11 13.30
N LEU A 300 -11.10 -9.91 12.97
CA LEU A 300 -10.26 -9.10 13.86
C LEU A 300 -11.01 -8.64 15.11
N MET A 301 -12.26 -8.23 14.99
CA MET A 301 -13.03 -7.68 16.12
C MET A 301 -13.57 -8.75 17.08
N GLU A 302 -13.95 -9.93 16.57
CA GLU A 302 -14.71 -10.93 17.31
C GLU A 302 -13.88 -12.13 17.77
N HIS A 303 -12.74 -12.43 17.11
CA HIS A 303 -11.97 -13.66 17.33
C HIS A 303 -10.74 -13.46 18.23
N GLY A 304 -10.71 -12.40 19.05
CA GLY A 304 -9.71 -12.26 20.10
C GLY A 304 -8.43 -11.54 19.70
N TYR A 305 -8.42 -10.83 18.56
CA TYR A 305 -7.33 -9.93 18.17
C TYR A 305 -7.43 -8.57 18.89
N VAL A 306 -8.62 -8.17 19.30
CA VAL A 306 -8.85 -7.01 20.16
C VAL A 306 -9.26 -7.52 21.56
N THR A 307 -8.52 -7.09 22.58
CA THR A 307 -8.81 -7.47 23.95
C THR A 307 -9.85 -6.55 24.58
N ARG A 308 -10.40 -6.94 25.76
CA ARG A 308 -11.35 -6.10 26.51
C ARG A 308 -10.80 -4.75 26.94
N THR A 309 -9.46 -4.61 27.00
CA THR A 309 -8.77 -3.36 27.34
C THR A 309 -8.39 -2.55 26.08
N LEU A 310 -8.93 -2.92 24.92
CA LEU A 310 -8.64 -2.35 23.62
C LEU A 310 -7.17 -2.49 23.17
N ASN A 311 -6.40 -3.36 23.83
CA ASN A 311 -5.10 -3.75 23.29
C ASN A 311 -5.29 -4.69 22.10
N THR A 312 -4.41 -4.56 21.14
CA THR A 312 -4.40 -5.42 19.95
C THR A 312 -3.29 -6.45 20.02
N VAL A 313 -3.51 -7.59 19.43
CA VAL A 313 -2.58 -8.73 19.47
C VAL A 313 -2.39 -9.34 18.08
N HIS A 314 -1.21 -9.93 17.87
CA HIS A 314 -0.81 -10.51 16.61
C HIS A 314 -1.56 -11.82 16.29
N TYR A 315 -1.73 -12.65 17.28
CA TYR A 315 -2.56 -13.86 17.23
C TYR A 315 -3.65 -13.79 18.30
N PRO A 316 -4.76 -14.48 18.13
CA PRO A 316 -5.83 -14.45 19.13
C PRO A 316 -5.32 -14.67 20.56
N TYR A 317 -5.58 -13.66 21.43
CA TYR A 317 -5.24 -13.65 22.85
C TYR A 317 -3.74 -13.69 23.20
N ARG A 318 -2.84 -13.54 22.24
CA ARG A 318 -1.39 -13.60 22.52
C ARG A 318 -0.59 -12.67 21.63
N VAL A 319 0.60 -12.29 22.09
CA VAL A 319 1.59 -11.42 21.45
C VAL A 319 1.02 -10.03 21.13
N PHE A 320 1.31 -9.06 21.99
CA PHE A 320 0.94 -7.65 21.72
C PHE A 320 1.48 -7.20 20.35
N CYS A 321 0.62 -6.54 19.57
CA CYS A 321 0.96 -6.05 18.25
C CYS A 321 0.31 -4.70 17.99
N GLY A 322 1.10 -3.73 17.57
CA GLY A 322 0.63 -2.39 17.21
C GLY A 322 -0.06 -2.29 15.84
N ASP A 323 0.04 -3.32 15.01
CA ASP A 323 -0.42 -3.30 13.61
C ASP A 323 -1.92 -2.99 13.50
N LEU A 324 -2.76 -3.74 14.20
CA LEU A 324 -4.20 -3.52 14.19
C LEU A 324 -4.59 -2.20 14.86
N LEU A 325 -3.88 -1.80 15.94
CA LEU A 325 -4.15 -0.53 16.59
C LEU A 325 -3.90 0.65 15.65
N GLY A 326 -2.80 0.62 14.91
CA GLY A 326 -2.45 1.66 13.94
C GLY A 326 -3.32 1.62 12.67
N ALA A 327 -3.67 0.42 12.19
CA ALA A 327 -4.46 0.25 10.98
C ALA A 327 -5.97 0.51 11.16
N MET A 328 -6.51 0.34 12.36
CA MET A 328 -7.96 0.42 12.60
C MET A 328 -8.59 1.74 12.12
N PRO A 329 -8.01 2.93 12.36
CA PRO A 329 -8.57 4.15 11.80
C PRO A 329 -8.61 4.15 10.27
N ALA A 330 -7.54 3.68 9.60
CA ALA A 330 -7.51 3.56 8.14
C ALA A 330 -8.54 2.55 7.63
N MET A 331 -8.71 1.41 8.31
CA MET A 331 -9.73 0.42 7.96
C MET A 331 -11.13 1.03 7.98
N LEU A 332 -11.47 1.82 8.98
CA LEU A 332 -12.77 2.51 9.06
C LEU A 332 -12.90 3.60 7.99
N LEU A 333 -11.84 4.36 7.74
CA LEU A 333 -11.87 5.42 6.73
C LEU A 333 -12.02 4.86 5.31
N GLU A 334 -11.38 3.75 4.96
CA GLU A 334 -11.49 3.11 3.65
C GLU A 334 -12.92 2.59 3.34
N LEU A 335 -13.75 2.33 4.35
CA LEU A 335 -15.19 2.06 4.15
C LEU A 335 -15.97 3.32 3.74
N LEU A 336 -15.52 4.49 4.18
CA LEU A 336 -16.22 5.76 4.05
C LEU A 336 -15.70 6.61 2.88
N VAL A 337 -14.41 6.53 2.59
CA VAL A 337 -13.78 7.29 1.52
C VAL A 337 -12.56 6.58 0.98
N TYR A 338 -12.43 6.54 -0.33
CA TYR A 338 -11.20 6.24 -1.04
C TYR A 338 -10.81 7.46 -1.86
N SER A 339 -9.53 7.76 -1.93
CA SER A 339 -9.00 8.85 -2.76
C SER A 339 -7.70 8.46 -3.44
N ASP A 340 -7.53 9.01 -4.61
CA ASP A 340 -6.34 8.92 -5.44
C ASP A 340 -6.24 10.24 -6.24
N GLU A 341 -5.16 10.47 -6.94
CA GLU A 341 -4.96 11.70 -7.70
C GLU A 341 -6.14 11.99 -8.63
N GLY A 342 -6.77 13.15 -8.45
CA GLY A 342 -7.94 13.56 -9.21
C GLY A 342 -9.22 12.77 -8.94
N LEU A 343 -9.23 11.83 -7.98
CA LEU A 343 -10.40 10.98 -7.70
C LEU A 343 -10.78 10.99 -6.21
N ILE A 344 -12.07 11.14 -5.94
CA ILE A 344 -12.66 10.92 -4.61
C ILE A 344 -13.87 9.99 -4.75
N LYS A 345 -13.84 8.83 -4.07
CA LYS A 345 -15.00 7.96 -3.90
C LYS A 345 -15.60 8.20 -2.53
N LEU A 346 -16.85 8.59 -2.48
CA LEU A 346 -17.58 8.79 -1.23
C LEU A 346 -18.47 7.59 -0.94
N LEU A 347 -18.42 7.10 0.30
CA LEU A 347 -19.19 5.96 0.81
C LEU A 347 -19.04 4.69 -0.05
N PRO A 348 -17.79 4.27 -0.42
CA PRO A 348 -17.58 3.18 -1.37
C PRO A 348 -18.03 1.81 -0.83
N ALA A 349 -18.02 1.61 0.49
CA ALA A 349 -18.17 0.28 1.09
C ALA A 349 -18.87 0.31 2.46
N VAL A 350 -19.93 1.09 2.60
CA VAL A 350 -20.64 1.29 3.88
C VAL A 350 -21.46 0.04 4.25
N PRO A 351 -21.12 -0.69 5.34
CA PRO A 351 -21.93 -1.80 5.81
C PRO A 351 -23.18 -1.32 6.55
N ASP A 352 -24.17 -2.22 6.72
CA ASP A 352 -25.44 -1.90 7.42
C ASP A 352 -25.24 -1.33 8.82
N ASP A 353 -24.24 -1.81 9.54
CA ASP A 353 -23.88 -1.36 10.89
C ASP A 353 -23.40 0.09 10.94
N LEU A 354 -22.93 0.63 9.82
CA LEU A 354 -22.51 2.02 9.64
C LEU A 354 -23.48 2.81 8.75
N SER A 355 -24.73 2.36 8.62
CA SER A 355 -25.73 2.98 7.73
C SER A 355 -26.06 4.45 8.04
N LYS A 356 -25.62 4.97 9.17
CA LYS A 356 -25.72 6.39 9.56
C LYS A 356 -24.52 6.81 10.36
N GLY A 357 -23.98 7.98 10.06
CA GLY A 357 -22.82 8.49 10.78
C GLY A 357 -22.33 9.85 10.31
N SER A 358 -21.22 10.26 10.89
CA SER A 358 -20.50 11.44 10.45
C SER A 358 -19.00 11.27 10.69
N VAL A 359 -18.18 11.96 9.88
CA VAL A 359 -16.74 12.04 10.03
C VAL A 359 -16.27 13.46 9.71
N LYS A 360 -15.16 13.88 10.31
CA LYS A 360 -14.57 15.21 10.11
C LYS A 360 -13.06 15.14 10.01
N GLY A 361 -12.47 16.05 9.23
CA GLY A 361 -11.04 16.27 9.20
C GLY A 361 -10.24 15.18 8.49
N VAL A 362 -10.80 14.52 7.46
CA VAL A 362 -10.12 13.45 6.71
C VAL A 362 -9.33 14.06 5.56
N TRP A 363 -8.04 13.81 5.54
CA TRP A 363 -7.15 14.22 4.46
C TRP A 363 -7.16 13.18 3.34
N LEU A 364 -7.12 13.65 2.10
CA LEU A 364 -7.32 12.84 0.90
C LEU A 364 -6.07 12.87 0.02
N TYR A 365 -5.74 11.74 -0.59
CA TYR A 365 -4.59 11.59 -1.49
C TYR A 365 -4.83 12.25 -2.87
N THR A 366 -5.39 13.43 -2.87
CA THR A 366 -5.68 14.25 -4.05
C THR A 366 -5.69 15.73 -3.70
N PHE A 367 -4.79 16.18 -2.82
CA PHE A 367 -4.69 17.59 -2.40
C PHE A 367 -6.02 18.16 -1.93
N ALA A 368 -6.81 17.37 -1.21
CA ALA A 368 -8.12 17.77 -0.73
C ALA A 368 -8.35 17.25 0.70
N LYS A 369 -9.38 17.80 1.36
CA LYS A 369 -9.74 17.39 2.71
C LYS A 369 -11.26 17.38 2.85
N ILE A 370 -11.80 16.33 3.46
CA ILE A 370 -13.16 16.32 3.98
C ILE A 370 -13.15 17.11 5.30
N GLU A 371 -13.72 18.28 5.29
CA GLU A 371 -13.91 19.08 6.50
C GLU A 371 -15.00 18.44 7.38
N SER A 372 -16.11 18.01 6.75
CA SER A 372 -17.15 17.23 7.38
C SER A 372 -17.89 16.38 6.33
N MET A 373 -18.34 15.19 6.73
CA MET A 373 -19.24 14.36 5.96
C MET A 373 -20.24 13.72 6.91
N GLU A 374 -21.53 13.75 6.53
CA GLU A 374 -22.62 13.10 7.24
C GLU A 374 -23.43 12.25 6.26
N TRP A 375 -23.91 11.09 6.69
CA TRP A 375 -24.73 10.23 5.85
C TRP A 375 -25.82 9.53 6.65
N ASP A 376 -26.93 9.25 5.97
CA ASP A 376 -28.02 8.41 6.43
C ASP A 376 -28.51 7.57 5.24
N MET A 377 -27.98 6.33 5.13
CA MET A 377 -28.27 5.41 4.03
C MET A 377 -29.75 5.06 3.95
N LYS A 378 -30.44 5.02 5.10
CA LYS A 378 -31.87 4.70 5.16
C LYS A 378 -32.73 5.88 4.73
N ALA A 379 -32.30 7.10 5.01
CA ALA A 379 -32.96 8.32 4.54
C ALA A 379 -32.61 8.66 3.07
N GLY A 380 -31.60 7.97 2.49
CA GLY A 380 -31.12 8.22 1.14
C GLY A 380 -30.45 9.59 0.99
N LYS A 381 -29.65 10.00 1.96
CA LYS A 381 -28.99 11.32 2.00
C LYS A 381 -27.55 11.23 2.48
N ALA A 382 -26.70 12.03 1.86
CA ALA A 382 -25.36 12.29 2.35
C ALA A 382 -24.95 13.73 2.01
N ASP A 383 -24.21 14.37 2.91
CA ASP A 383 -23.67 15.72 2.73
C ASP A 383 -22.16 15.66 3.02
N ALA A 384 -21.34 16.26 2.17
CA ALA A 384 -19.90 16.36 2.33
C ALA A 384 -19.44 17.80 2.07
N GLU A 385 -18.66 18.34 3.01
CA GLU A 385 -17.95 19.59 2.88
C GLU A 385 -16.48 19.29 2.58
N ILE A 386 -15.99 19.64 1.38
CA ILE A 386 -14.67 19.27 0.89
C ILE A 386 -13.92 20.52 0.47
N SER A 387 -12.71 20.72 1.03
CA SER A 387 -11.79 21.78 0.67
C SER A 387 -10.68 21.27 -0.26
N SER A 388 -10.22 22.13 -1.19
CA SER A 388 -9.10 21.83 -2.09
C SER A 388 -7.87 22.65 -1.74
N LEU A 389 -6.71 21.99 -1.77
CA LEU A 389 -5.39 22.61 -1.52
C LEU A 389 -4.71 23.10 -2.80
N GLU A 390 -5.23 22.70 -3.98
CA GLU A 390 -4.71 23.10 -5.28
C GLU A 390 -5.86 23.41 -6.26
N ASP A 391 -5.57 24.10 -7.35
CA ASP A 391 -6.48 24.25 -8.48
C ASP A 391 -6.52 22.93 -9.24
N GLN A 392 -7.68 22.27 -9.28
CA GLN A 392 -7.80 20.95 -9.90
C GLN A 392 -9.25 20.63 -10.30
N GLU A 393 -9.42 19.73 -11.27
CA GLU A 393 -10.67 19.03 -11.51
C GLU A 393 -10.64 17.72 -10.71
N ILE A 394 -11.68 17.45 -9.92
CA ILE A 394 -11.83 16.22 -9.15
C ILE A 394 -12.98 15.41 -9.73
N HIS A 395 -12.70 14.15 -10.06
CA HIS A 395 -13.70 13.16 -10.38
C HIS A 395 -14.31 12.59 -9.11
N TYR A 396 -15.58 12.84 -8.88
CA TYR A 396 -16.31 12.30 -7.73
C TYR A 396 -17.06 11.05 -8.12
N LEU A 397 -16.85 9.98 -7.37
CA LEU A 397 -17.57 8.71 -7.51
C LEU A 397 -18.41 8.45 -6.26
N PHE A 398 -19.69 8.13 -6.48
CA PHE A 398 -20.63 7.74 -5.44
C PHE A 398 -21.22 6.37 -5.81
N PRO A 399 -20.60 5.25 -5.42
CA PRO A 399 -20.93 3.91 -5.90
C PRO A 399 -22.38 3.48 -5.63
N VAL A 400 -22.99 3.99 -4.55
CA VAL A 400 -24.40 3.78 -4.23
C VAL A 400 -25.32 4.31 -5.35
N GLY A 401 -24.87 5.34 -6.08
CA GLY A 401 -25.66 6.08 -7.06
C GLY A 401 -26.48 7.17 -6.40
N TYR A 402 -26.81 8.20 -7.17
CA TYR A 402 -27.64 9.31 -6.72
C TYR A 402 -28.80 9.58 -7.70
N ARG A 403 -29.92 10.03 -7.16
CA ARG A 403 -30.99 10.65 -7.94
C ARG A 403 -30.70 12.11 -8.24
N LYS A 404 -30.15 12.82 -7.25
CA LYS A 404 -29.71 14.21 -7.38
C LYS A 404 -28.44 14.46 -6.60
N VAL A 405 -27.58 15.29 -7.17
CA VAL A 405 -26.44 15.89 -6.46
C VAL A 405 -26.54 17.40 -6.58
N PHE A 406 -26.33 18.06 -5.45
CA PHE A 406 -26.29 19.52 -5.36
C PHE A 406 -24.88 19.93 -4.98
N VAL A 407 -24.37 21.00 -5.58
CA VAL A 407 -23.14 21.66 -5.19
C VAL A 407 -23.48 23.08 -4.77
N ASP A 408 -23.12 23.45 -3.55
CA ASP A 408 -23.45 24.74 -2.93
C ASP A 408 -24.95 25.09 -3.04
N GLY A 409 -25.78 24.10 -2.80
CA GLY A 409 -27.24 24.21 -2.83
C GLY A 409 -27.87 24.30 -4.23
N LYS A 410 -27.07 24.25 -5.30
CA LYS A 410 -27.57 24.25 -6.69
C LYS A 410 -27.56 22.85 -7.25
N LEU A 411 -28.63 22.44 -7.93
CA LEU A 411 -28.68 21.16 -8.64
C LEU A 411 -27.55 21.10 -9.65
N TYR A 412 -26.70 20.07 -9.54
CA TYR A 412 -25.50 19.89 -10.36
C TYR A 412 -25.61 18.73 -11.34
N ALA A 413 -26.09 17.57 -10.87
CA ALA A 413 -26.31 16.39 -11.71
C ALA A 413 -27.48 15.55 -11.21
N GLU A 414 -28.04 14.71 -12.07
CA GLU A 414 -29.17 13.81 -11.78
C GLU A 414 -28.92 12.40 -12.32
N ASN A 415 -29.39 11.39 -11.59
CA ASN A 415 -29.45 9.98 -12.00
C ASN A 415 -28.10 9.42 -12.45
N GLY A 416 -27.09 9.49 -11.58
CA GLY A 416 -25.72 9.04 -11.87
C GLY A 416 -25.03 8.36 -10.70
N LYS A 417 -23.75 8.09 -10.94
CA LYS A 417 -22.82 7.60 -9.91
C LYS A 417 -21.56 8.46 -9.83
N GLU A 418 -21.33 9.31 -10.82
CA GLU A 418 -20.09 10.07 -10.96
C GLU A 418 -20.36 11.45 -11.56
N PHE A 419 -19.48 12.39 -11.26
CA PHE A 419 -19.44 13.72 -11.86
C PHE A 419 -18.06 14.35 -11.63
N ASN A 420 -17.68 15.31 -12.47
CA ASN A 420 -16.47 16.10 -12.29
C ASN A 420 -16.81 17.45 -11.67
N LEU A 421 -15.94 17.98 -10.83
CA LEU A 421 -16.07 19.30 -10.24
C LEU A 421 -14.74 20.03 -10.24
N GLU A 422 -14.72 21.22 -10.85
CA GLU A 422 -13.60 22.15 -10.77
C GLU A 422 -13.52 22.76 -9.37
N MET A 423 -12.40 22.54 -8.71
CA MET A 423 -12.10 23.08 -7.39
C MET A 423 -10.96 24.10 -7.47
N LYS A 424 -11.11 25.23 -6.78
CA LYS A 424 -10.05 26.22 -6.69
C LYS A 424 -9.29 26.07 -5.37
N LYS A 425 -7.99 26.32 -5.42
CA LYS A 425 -7.14 26.32 -4.23
C LYS A 425 -7.72 27.17 -3.11
N GLY A 426 -7.82 26.60 -1.92
CA GLY A 426 -8.34 27.26 -0.72
C GLY A 426 -9.85 27.46 -0.70
N THR A 427 -10.60 26.87 -1.65
CA THR A 427 -12.07 26.89 -1.62
C THR A 427 -12.64 25.61 -1.07
N THR A 428 -13.86 25.70 -0.56
CA THR A 428 -14.63 24.58 -0.05
C THR A 428 -15.93 24.46 -0.84
N ALA A 429 -16.31 23.27 -1.21
CA ALA A 429 -17.58 22.94 -1.83
C ALA A 429 -18.44 22.12 -0.86
N VAL A 430 -19.72 22.42 -0.79
CA VAL A 430 -20.73 21.59 -0.09
C VAL A 430 -21.46 20.75 -1.11
N ILE A 431 -21.28 19.42 -1.02
CA ILE A 431 -21.84 18.44 -1.95
C ILE A 431 -22.92 17.65 -1.21
N SER A 432 -24.16 17.72 -1.69
CA SER A 432 -25.31 17.03 -1.09
C SER A 432 -25.87 16.01 -2.06
N PHE A 433 -26.09 14.79 -1.58
CA PHE A 433 -26.65 13.67 -2.35
C PHE A 433 -28.04 13.29 -1.86
N GLU A 434 -28.94 13.06 -2.82
CA GLU A 434 -30.20 12.34 -2.62
C GLU A 434 -30.16 11.04 -3.43
N PHE A 435 -30.32 9.87 -2.80
CA PHE A 435 -30.21 8.56 -3.45
C PHE A 435 -31.28 7.56 -3.03
#